data_f8936d37e8e19d6f1a9ed2b0c5140816
#
_entry.id   f8936d37e8e19d6f1a9ed2b0c5140816
#
_cell.length_a   1.000
_cell.length_b   1.000
_cell.length_c   1.000
_cell.angle_alpha   90.00
_cell.angle_beta   90.00
_cell.angle_gamma   90.00
#
_symmetry.space_group_name_H-M   'P 1'
#
loop_
_entity.id
_entity.type
_entity.pdbx_description
1 polymer ?
#
loop_
_entity_poly.entity_id
_entity_poly.type
_entity_poly.pdbx_seq_one_letter_code
_entity_poly.pdbx_strand_id
1 'polypeptide(L)'
;MHGLAKAPKRLQAEALFTAAMADAAENLYLNEQCIPVYRGEFWTAKQRQAASIHEVSYRACFKPQLPAYFISRLSAPGDTVYDPFSGRGTTAIEAALHGRRIIANDINPLSAILTQPRLAPPAPAAIAARLAAIDLDVQSTVAIDLSMFFHADTLREIAALRHYLHTRHVDGDEDAIDRWIRMVATNRLTGHSKGFFSVYTLPPNQATSAQRQIKINQQRAQTPDYRDTRALIVRKSHQLQRDLDADQSKALQTAAARARFLTRMADDTREIADQAIQLTVTSPPFLDIVQYANDNWLRCWFNSLDAEAIAAGITMSRTLQDWNQSMARVFAELYRVTRINGWVAFEVGEIRKGKIRLEEHVVPLGTSAGFACEAILINEQRFTKTANIWGVGNNAAGTNSNRIVVFRKT
;
A
#
# COMPACT_ATOMS: atom_id res chain seq x y z
N MET A 1 43.60 -7.00 -27.99
CA MET A 1 42.45 -7.19 -27.07
C MET A 1 42.53 -6.09 -26.01
N HIS A 2 41.81 -4.99 -26.22
CA HIS A 2 41.78 -3.89 -25.27
C HIS A 2 40.63 -4.15 -24.29
N GLY A 3 40.98 -4.39 -23.04
CA GLY A 3 40.00 -4.50 -21.97
C GLY A 3 39.36 -3.14 -21.72
N LEU A 4 38.08 -3.07 -21.98
CA LEU A 4 37.24 -1.93 -21.55
C LEU A 4 37.26 -1.85 -20.02
N ALA A 5 37.97 -0.87 -19.48
CA ALA A 5 37.93 -0.57 -18.05
C ALA A 5 36.47 -0.30 -17.65
N LYS A 6 35.96 -1.08 -16.71
CA LYS A 6 34.61 -0.84 -16.12
C LYS A 6 34.62 0.59 -15.56
N ALA A 7 33.68 1.41 -16.02
CA ALA A 7 33.43 2.75 -15.47
C ALA A 7 33.29 2.65 -13.92
N PRO A 8 33.85 3.59 -13.18
CA PRO A 8 33.77 3.54 -11.72
C PRO A 8 32.31 3.49 -11.28
N LYS A 9 32.00 2.69 -10.23
CA LYS A 9 30.64 2.42 -9.72
C LYS A 9 29.82 3.69 -9.49
N ARG A 10 30.45 4.80 -9.18
CA ARG A 10 29.83 6.11 -8.96
C ARG A 10 29.15 6.68 -10.21
N LEU A 11 29.75 6.53 -11.40
CA LEU A 11 29.18 6.98 -12.67
C LEU A 11 27.96 6.18 -13.12
N GLN A 12 27.81 4.92 -12.68
CA GLN A 12 26.63 4.09 -12.98
C GLN A 12 25.42 4.49 -12.12
N ALA A 13 25.61 4.83 -10.85
CA ALA A 13 24.53 5.35 -9.98
C ALA A 13 24.10 6.75 -10.44
N GLU A 14 25.03 7.63 -10.78
CA GLU A 14 24.72 8.95 -11.35
C GLU A 14 23.85 8.82 -12.61
N ALA A 15 24.20 7.97 -13.57
CA ALA A 15 23.44 7.78 -14.80
C ALA A 15 22.00 7.26 -14.57
N LEU A 16 21.78 6.48 -13.51
CA LEU A 16 20.47 5.94 -13.18
C LEU A 16 19.56 6.96 -12.48
N PHE A 17 20.11 7.92 -11.73
CA PHE A 17 19.34 8.81 -10.85
C PHE A 17 19.43 10.29 -11.22
N THR A 18 20.33 10.72 -12.10
CA THR A 18 20.56 12.14 -12.45
C THR A 18 19.73 12.67 -13.63
N ALA A 19 18.73 11.96 -14.11
CA ALA A 19 17.84 12.51 -15.14
C ALA A 19 16.95 13.62 -14.56
N ALA A 20 17.35 14.86 -14.77
CA ALA A 20 16.68 16.13 -14.52
C ALA A 20 16.67 16.62 -13.05
N MET A 21 17.52 17.62 -12.77
CA MET A 21 17.56 18.50 -11.59
C MET A 21 18.11 17.91 -10.27
N ALA A 22 19.23 17.22 -10.30
CA ALA A 22 20.02 17.04 -9.10
C ALA A 22 20.92 18.28 -8.90
N ASP A 23 20.45 19.24 -8.13
CA ASP A 23 21.37 20.17 -7.48
C ASP A 23 22.25 19.34 -6.53
N ALA A 24 23.55 19.35 -6.80
CA ALA A 24 24.65 18.76 -6.06
C ALA A 24 24.32 17.55 -5.13
N ALA A 25 24.85 16.39 -5.47
CA ALA A 25 24.84 15.24 -4.56
C ALA A 25 25.62 15.62 -3.27
N GLU A 26 24.93 15.62 -2.15
CA GLU A 26 25.58 15.63 -0.83
C GLU A 26 26.11 14.22 -0.57
N ASN A 27 27.17 14.10 0.21
CA ASN A 27 27.68 12.81 0.63
C ASN A 27 27.35 12.59 2.11
N LEU A 28 26.74 11.43 2.41
CA LEU A 28 26.56 10.95 3.76
C LEU A 28 27.69 9.98 4.09
N TYR A 29 28.40 10.23 5.17
CA TYR A 29 29.47 9.36 5.64
C TYR A 29 28.94 8.53 6.82
N LEU A 30 28.83 7.21 6.63
CA LEU A 30 28.42 6.26 7.66
C LEU A 30 29.39 5.06 7.64
N ASN A 31 29.99 4.73 8.78
CA ASN A 31 30.90 3.58 8.92
C ASN A 31 31.93 3.48 7.79
N GLU A 32 32.65 4.57 7.54
CA GLU A 32 33.66 4.69 6.46
C GLU A 32 33.13 4.59 5.03
N GLN A 33 31.82 4.44 4.84
CA GLN A 33 31.18 4.45 3.53
C GLN A 33 30.76 5.87 3.15
N CYS A 34 31.13 6.30 1.94
CA CYS A 34 30.66 7.51 1.32
C CYS A 34 29.45 7.22 0.43
N ILE A 35 28.26 7.62 0.85
CA ILE A 35 27.00 7.33 0.17
C ILE A 35 26.49 8.62 -0.47
N PRO A 36 26.23 8.62 -1.80
CA PRO A 36 25.66 9.78 -2.46
C PRO A 36 24.21 9.98 -2.06
N VAL A 37 23.86 11.23 -1.71
CA VAL A 37 22.50 11.65 -1.37
C VAL A 37 22.02 12.62 -2.43
N TYR A 38 20.97 12.25 -3.14
CA TYR A 38 20.35 13.07 -4.18
C TYR A 38 19.07 13.70 -3.63
N ARG A 39 18.94 15.03 -3.73
CA ARG A 39 17.74 15.77 -3.32
C ARG A 39 17.09 16.39 -4.55
N GLY A 40 15.77 16.31 -4.63
CA GLY A 40 15.02 16.93 -5.71
C GLY A 40 13.59 16.39 -5.84
N GLU A 41 12.84 16.84 -6.84
CA GLU A 41 11.54 16.29 -7.16
C GLU A 41 11.70 15.19 -8.23
N PHE A 42 11.89 13.94 -7.80
CA PHE A 42 12.04 12.78 -8.68
C PHE A 42 10.70 12.31 -9.24
N TRP A 43 9.63 12.50 -8.48
CA TRP A 43 8.25 12.23 -8.87
C TRP A 43 7.31 13.20 -8.19
N THR A 44 6.22 13.53 -8.88
CA THR A 44 5.19 14.41 -8.34
C THR A 44 4.23 13.63 -7.43
N ALA A 45 3.78 14.25 -6.33
CA ALA A 45 2.75 13.68 -5.46
C ALA A 45 1.32 13.93 -5.94
N LYS A 46 1.12 14.48 -7.13
CA LYS A 46 -0.23 14.76 -7.65
C LYS A 46 -0.94 13.43 -7.94
N GLN A 47 -1.84 13.02 -7.05
CA GLN A 47 -2.59 11.77 -7.15
C GLN A 47 -3.41 11.63 -8.44
N ARG A 48 -3.78 12.74 -9.06
CA ARG A 48 -4.54 12.79 -10.32
C ARG A 48 -3.76 12.29 -11.56
N GLN A 49 -2.46 12.02 -11.41
CA GLN A 49 -1.60 11.52 -12.49
C GLN A 49 -1.35 10.00 -12.41
N ALA A 50 -2.01 9.31 -11.49
CA ALA A 50 -1.95 7.86 -11.38
C ALA A 50 -3.25 7.24 -11.90
N ALA A 51 -3.18 6.01 -12.40
CA ALA A 51 -4.34 5.25 -12.82
C ALA A 51 -5.38 5.14 -11.72
N SER A 52 -6.67 5.28 -12.06
CA SER A 52 -7.79 5.29 -11.11
C SER A 52 -7.92 4.01 -10.30
N ILE A 53 -7.39 2.92 -10.80
CA ILE A 53 -7.33 1.62 -10.10
C ILE A 53 -6.59 1.70 -8.75
N HIS A 54 -5.76 2.71 -8.53
CA HIS A 54 -5.12 3.00 -7.24
C HIS A 54 -6.01 3.69 -6.20
N GLU A 55 -7.21 4.15 -6.58
CA GLU A 55 -8.08 4.94 -5.70
C GLU A 55 -8.78 4.10 -4.62
N VAL A 56 -8.02 3.25 -3.95
CA VAL A 56 -8.40 2.49 -2.77
C VAL A 56 -7.72 3.11 -1.55
N SER A 57 -8.51 3.45 -0.53
CA SER A 57 -8.00 4.12 0.67
C SER A 57 -7.40 3.12 1.65
N TYR A 58 -6.18 3.41 2.08
CA TYR A 58 -5.47 2.69 3.14
C TYR A 58 -4.51 3.65 3.84
N ARG A 59 -4.20 3.40 5.13
CA ARG A 59 -3.31 4.27 5.90
C ARG A 59 -1.85 4.00 5.56
N ALA A 60 -1.03 5.06 5.61
CA ALA A 60 0.43 4.98 5.47
C ALA A 60 0.91 4.28 4.18
N CYS A 61 0.39 4.70 3.02
CA CYS A 61 0.84 4.20 1.74
C CYS A 61 1.49 5.31 0.91
N PHE A 62 2.58 4.99 0.27
CA PHE A 62 3.19 5.89 -0.71
C PHE A 62 2.33 6.02 -1.99
N LYS A 63 2.64 7.05 -2.78
CA LYS A 63 1.98 7.32 -4.04
C LYS A 63 2.48 6.38 -5.14
N PRO A 64 1.65 6.05 -6.15
CA PRO A 64 2.03 5.18 -7.27
C PRO A 64 3.28 5.62 -8.03
N GLN A 65 3.53 6.91 -8.10
CA GLN A 65 4.69 7.48 -8.78
C GLN A 65 6.02 7.02 -8.18
N LEU A 66 6.07 6.75 -6.85
CA LEU A 66 7.29 6.25 -6.21
C LEU A 66 7.69 4.86 -6.76
N PRO A 67 6.85 3.81 -6.67
CA PRO A 67 7.24 2.52 -7.25
C PRO A 67 7.40 2.57 -8.76
N ALA A 68 6.59 3.35 -9.50
CA ALA A 68 6.75 3.53 -10.94
C ALA A 68 8.15 4.03 -11.32
N TYR A 69 8.69 4.98 -10.56
CA TYR A 69 10.03 5.52 -10.75
C TYR A 69 11.11 4.44 -10.68
N PHE A 70 11.08 3.60 -9.67
CA PHE A 70 12.07 2.54 -9.49
C PHE A 70 11.84 1.34 -10.43
N ILE A 71 10.58 0.92 -10.63
CA ILE A 71 10.22 -0.19 -11.50
C ILE A 71 10.70 0.05 -12.93
N SER A 72 10.50 1.27 -13.46
CA SER A 72 10.91 1.63 -14.82
C SER A 72 12.43 1.67 -15.02
N ARG A 73 13.20 1.92 -13.95
CA ARG A 73 14.67 2.09 -14.01
C ARG A 73 15.46 0.86 -13.61
N LEU A 74 14.95 0.09 -12.64
CA LEU A 74 15.70 -0.99 -11.99
C LEU A 74 15.18 -2.39 -12.34
N SER A 75 14.21 -2.49 -13.24
CA SER A 75 13.67 -3.75 -13.74
C SER A 75 13.27 -3.65 -15.22
N ALA A 76 13.09 -4.80 -15.85
CA ALA A 76 12.59 -4.95 -17.22
C ALA A 76 11.25 -5.70 -17.24
N PRO A 77 10.43 -5.58 -18.30
CA PRO A 77 9.25 -6.40 -18.48
C PRO A 77 9.57 -7.91 -18.28
N GLY A 78 8.72 -8.61 -17.51
CA GLY A 78 8.93 -10.01 -17.17
C GLY A 78 9.79 -10.27 -15.93
N ASP A 79 10.50 -9.27 -15.40
CA ASP A 79 11.18 -9.37 -14.11
C ASP A 79 10.18 -9.48 -12.95
N THR A 80 10.62 -10.04 -11.82
CA THR A 80 9.80 -10.13 -10.60
C THR A 80 10.06 -8.93 -9.71
N VAL A 81 8.97 -8.21 -9.36
CA VAL A 81 8.94 -7.13 -8.38
C VAL A 81 8.27 -7.63 -7.11
N TYR A 82 8.87 -7.30 -5.98
CA TYR A 82 8.43 -7.74 -4.65
C TYR A 82 8.12 -6.56 -3.73
N ASP A 83 7.09 -6.72 -2.91
CA ASP A 83 6.78 -5.82 -1.81
C ASP A 83 6.47 -6.63 -0.54
N PRO A 84 7.37 -6.66 0.46
CA PRO A 84 7.19 -7.41 1.72
C PRO A 84 6.19 -6.77 2.69
N PHE A 85 5.80 -5.49 2.47
CA PHE A 85 4.87 -4.72 3.28
C PHE A 85 3.81 -4.06 2.39
N SER A 86 3.11 -4.89 1.62
CA SER A 86 2.34 -4.49 0.44
C SER A 86 1.15 -3.56 0.74
N GLY A 87 0.58 -3.60 1.96
CA GLY A 87 -0.52 -2.73 2.35
C GLY A 87 -1.69 -2.80 1.36
N ARG A 88 -1.97 -1.69 0.68
CA ARG A 88 -3.00 -1.66 -0.38
C ARG A 88 -2.49 -2.09 -1.76
N GLY A 89 -1.26 -2.59 -1.88
CA GLY A 89 -0.71 -3.11 -3.14
C GLY A 89 -0.30 -2.06 -4.15
N THR A 90 0.20 -0.91 -3.72
CA THR A 90 0.62 0.16 -4.65
C THR A 90 1.74 -0.32 -5.57
N THR A 91 2.78 -0.95 -5.02
CA THR A 91 3.88 -1.55 -5.80
C THR A 91 3.39 -2.65 -6.73
N ALA A 92 2.50 -3.53 -6.25
CA ALA A 92 1.98 -4.64 -7.02
C ALA A 92 1.21 -4.18 -8.27
N ILE A 93 0.33 -3.18 -8.12
CA ILE A 93 -0.44 -2.63 -9.24
C ILE A 93 0.49 -1.91 -10.24
N GLU A 94 1.45 -1.11 -9.77
CA GLU A 94 2.41 -0.45 -10.67
C GLU A 94 3.28 -1.48 -11.39
N ALA A 95 3.74 -2.53 -10.71
CA ALA A 95 4.50 -3.60 -11.34
C ALA A 95 3.71 -4.28 -12.47
N ALA A 96 2.40 -4.54 -12.24
CA ALA A 96 1.51 -5.09 -13.25
C ALA A 96 1.36 -4.17 -14.46
N LEU A 97 1.04 -2.90 -14.23
CA LEU A 97 0.89 -1.88 -15.29
C LEU A 97 2.15 -1.74 -16.15
N HIS A 98 3.32 -2.03 -15.57
CA HIS A 98 4.60 -2.02 -16.27
C HIS A 98 5.02 -3.39 -16.83
N GLY A 99 4.16 -4.42 -16.81
CA GLY A 99 4.44 -5.75 -17.36
C GLY A 99 5.42 -6.59 -16.56
N ARG A 100 5.52 -6.37 -15.23
CA ARG A 100 6.36 -7.16 -14.33
C ARG A 100 5.55 -8.26 -13.66
N ARG A 101 6.24 -9.32 -13.22
CA ARG A 101 5.67 -10.33 -12.33
C ARG A 101 5.61 -9.77 -10.91
N ILE A 102 4.63 -10.23 -10.13
CA ILE A 102 4.36 -9.68 -8.81
C ILE A 102 4.49 -10.76 -7.76
N ILE A 103 5.21 -10.44 -6.68
CA ILE A 103 5.03 -11.07 -5.39
C ILE A 103 4.70 -9.95 -4.39
N ALA A 104 3.59 -10.09 -3.70
CA ALA A 104 3.15 -9.15 -2.66
C ALA A 104 2.96 -9.93 -1.36
N ASN A 105 3.56 -9.44 -0.28
CA ASN A 105 3.42 -10.01 1.04
C ASN A 105 2.92 -8.95 2.02
N ASP A 106 2.08 -9.36 2.93
CA ASP A 106 1.71 -8.55 4.10
C ASP A 106 1.17 -9.50 5.16
N ILE A 107 1.52 -9.29 6.41
CA ILE A 107 0.98 -10.09 7.50
C ILE A 107 -0.55 -9.90 7.67
N ASN A 108 -1.07 -8.76 7.20
CA ASN A 108 -2.49 -8.45 7.22
C ASN A 108 -3.18 -8.99 5.95
N PRO A 109 -4.11 -9.97 6.07
CA PRO A 109 -4.86 -10.54 4.93
C PRO A 109 -5.64 -9.50 4.12
N LEU A 110 -6.00 -8.35 4.71
CA LEU A 110 -6.65 -7.24 4.01
C LEU A 110 -5.81 -6.75 2.81
N SER A 111 -4.49 -6.93 2.84
CA SER A 111 -3.62 -6.56 1.71
C SER A 111 -4.00 -7.34 0.44
N ALA A 112 -4.13 -8.66 0.53
CA ALA A 112 -4.55 -9.49 -0.60
C ALA A 112 -5.98 -9.15 -1.04
N ILE A 113 -6.92 -9.00 -0.09
CA ILE A 113 -8.32 -8.62 -0.36
C ILE A 113 -8.41 -7.30 -1.13
N LEU A 114 -7.58 -6.33 -0.76
CA LEU A 114 -7.58 -5.02 -1.43
C LEU A 114 -6.82 -5.04 -2.77
N THR A 115 -5.80 -5.89 -2.94
CA THR A 115 -4.88 -5.83 -4.09
C THR A 115 -5.26 -6.78 -5.21
N GLN A 116 -5.48 -8.04 -4.90
CA GLN A 116 -5.69 -9.10 -5.89
C GLN A 116 -6.82 -8.81 -6.89
N PRO A 117 -8.02 -8.34 -6.48
CA PRO A 117 -9.10 -8.10 -7.42
C PRO A 117 -8.78 -7.02 -8.45
N ARG A 118 -7.90 -6.06 -8.12
CA ARG A 118 -7.53 -4.95 -9.01
C ARG A 118 -6.58 -5.36 -10.15
N LEU A 119 -6.00 -6.56 -10.09
CA LEU A 119 -5.21 -7.11 -11.18
C LEU A 119 -6.08 -7.71 -12.31
N ALA A 120 -7.33 -8.05 -12.02
CA ALA A 120 -8.26 -8.57 -13.02
C ALA A 120 -9.66 -7.98 -12.79
N PRO A 121 -9.85 -6.68 -13.04
CA PRO A 121 -11.12 -6.02 -12.81
C PRO A 121 -12.23 -6.65 -13.66
N PRO A 122 -13.35 -7.10 -13.07
CA PRO A 122 -14.51 -7.59 -13.83
C PRO A 122 -15.19 -6.44 -14.57
N ALA A 123 -15.90 -6.78 -15.66
CA ALA A 123 -16.69 -5.80 -16.38
C ALA A 123 -17.76 -5.17 -15.46
N PRO A 124 -17.95 -3.84 -15.48
CA PRO A 124 -18.92 -3.16 -14.62
C PRO A 124 -20.35 -3.71 -14.73
N ALA A 125 -20.77 -4.14 -15.92
CA ALA A 125 -22.08 -4.76 -16.14
C ALA A 125 -22.21 -6.11 -15.38
N ALA A 126 -21.16 -6.92 -15.33
CA ALA A 126 -21.15 -8.19 -14.59
C ALA A 126 -21.22 -7.95 -13.07
N ILE A 127 -20.55 -6.89 -12.58
CA ILE A 127 -20.63 -6.49 -11.17
C ILE A 127 -22.07 -6.05 -10.82
N ALA A 128 -22.70 -5.23 -11.67
CA ALA A 128 -24.07 -4.78 -11.47
C ALA A 128 -25.07 -5.94 -11.48
N ALA A 129 -24.92 -6.87 -12.42
CA ALA A 129 -25.77 -8.06 -12.53
C ALA A 129 -25.64 -8.97 -11.29
N ARG A 130 -24.41 -9.21 -10.80
CA ARG A 130 -24.18 -9.98 -9.57
C ARG A 130 -24.83 -9.30 -8.37
N LEU A 131 -24.63 -7.98 -8.19
CA LEU A 131 -25.24 -7.23 -7.08
C LEU A 131 -26.77 -7.26 -7.13
N ALA A 132 -27.37 -7.21 -8.32
CA ALA A 132 -28.83 -7.32 -8.48
C ALA A 132 -29.36 -8.71 -8.07
N ALA A 133 -28.58 -9.77 -8.29
CA ALA A 133 -28.95 -11.15 -7.97
C ALA A 133 -28.76 -11.52 -6.48
N ILE A 134 -27.98 -10.75 -5.71
CA ILE A 134 -27.81 -11.00 -4.27
C ILE A 134 -29.07 -10.55 -3.53
N ASP A 135 -29.65 -11.40 -2.71
CA ASP A 135 -30.72 -11.03 -1.80
C ASP A 135 -30.14 -10.26 -0.60
N LEU A 136 -30.43 -8.96 -0.49
CA LEU A 136 -29.99 -8.09 0.61
C LEU A 136 -31.06 -7.94 1.71
N ASP A 137 -32.20 -8.62 1.60
CA ASP A 137 -33.25 -8.64 2.61
C ASP A 137 -33.12 -9.80 3.60
N VAL A 138 -32.13 -10.67 3.36
CA VAL A 138 -31.82 -11.76 4.27
C VAL A 138 -31.46 -11.21 5.65
N GLN A 139 -32.18 -11.63 6.67
CA GLN A 139 -31.90 -11.26 8.04
C GLN A 139 -30.57 -11.88 8.51
N SER A 140 -29.57 -11.06 8.68
CA SER A 140 -28.27 -11.45 9.21
C SER A 140 -28.04 -10.76 10.55
N THR A 141 -27.72 -11.52 11.58
CA THR A 141 -27.43 -10.95 12.90
C THR A 141 -26.08 -10.23 12.91
N VAL A 142 -26.08 -8.99 13.37
CA VAL A 142 -24.89 -8.19 13.62
C VAL A 142 -24.67 -8.17 15.14
N ALA A 143 -23.61 -8.83 15.62
CA ALA A 143 -23.32 -8.95 17.05
C ALA A 143 -22.82 -7.65 17.71
N ILE A 144 -22.49 -6.63 16.92
CA ILE A 144 -21.96 -5.33 17.38
C ILE A 144 -22.90 -4.20 16.99
N ASP A 145 -23.05 -3.21 17.84
CA ASP A 145 -23.83 -2.00 17.51
C ASP A 145 -23.04 -1.12 16.54
N LEU A 146 -23.58 -0.90 15.35
CA LEU A 146 -23.04 -0.05 14.29
C LEU A 146 -24.02 1.10 13.91
N SER A 147 -25.06 1.33 14.70
CA SER A 147 -26.11 2.33 14.47
C SER A 147 -25.56 3.77 14.38
N MET A 148 -24.42 4.04 15.04
CA MET A 148 -23.77 5.34 14.95
C MET A 148 -23.10 5.61 13.58
N PHE A 149 -22.84 4.58 12.78
CA PHE A 149 -22.24 4.69 11.46
C PHE A 149 -23.25 4.60 10.34
N PHE A 150 -24.26 3.70 10.45
CA PHE A 150 -25.12 3.31 9.35
C PHE A 150 -26.60 3.47 9.70
N HIS A 151 -27.38 3.85 8.70
CA HIS A 151 -28.84 3.71 8.76
C HIS A 151 -29.22 2.24 8.89
N ALA A 152 -30.33 1.93 9.55
CA ALA A 152 -30.77 0.55 9.80
C ALA A 152 -30.85 -0.30 8.51
N ASP A 153 -31.46 0.25 7.46
CA ASP A 153 -31.57 -0.46 6.17
C ASP A 153 -30.21 -0.64 5.50
N THR A 154 -29.34 0.38 5.52
CA THR A 154 -27.98 0.25 4.99
C THR A 154 -27.18 -0.81 5.76
N LEU A 155 -27.33 -0.89 7.09
CA LEU A 155 -26.67 -1.91 7.90
C LEU A 155 -27.19 -3.31 7.57
N ARG A 156 -28.51 -3.46 7.35
CA ARG A 156 -29.10 -4.72 6.90
C ARG A 156 -28.48 -5.18 5.58
N GLU A 157 -28.39 -4.29 4.58
CA GLU A 157 -27.76 -4.58 3.29
C GLU A 157 -26.27 -4.97 3.45
N ILE A 158 -25.50 -4.24 4.28
CA ILE A 158 -24.11 -4.55 4.56
C ILE A 158 -23.99 -5.94 5.22
N ALA A 159 -24.86 -6.28 6.17
CA ALA A 159 -24.85 -7.55 6.85
C ALA A 159 -25.20 -8.72 5.92
N ALA A 160 -26.20 -8.57 5.07
CA ALA A 160 -26.59 -9.55 4.06
C ALA A 160 -25.47 -9.75 3.03
N LEU A 161 -24.86 -8.66 2.53
CA LEU A 161 -23.72 -8.74 1.63
C LEU A 161 -22.51 -9.42 2.27
N ARG A 162 -22.21 -9.09 3.53
CA ARG A 162 -21.15 -9.74 4.31
C ARG A 162 -21.40 -11.25 4.44
N HIS A 163 -22.63 -11.64 4.75
CA HIS A 163 -23.02 -13.06 4.86
C HIS A 163 -22.83 -13.77 3.52
N TYR A 164 -23.39 -13.22 2.44
CA TYR A 164 -23.24 -13.77 1.09
C TYR A 164 -21.76 -14.01 0.72
N LEU A 165 -20.93 -12.97 0.86
CA LEU A 165 -19.51 -13.06 0.52
C LEU A 165 -18.75 -14.06 1.41
N HIS A 166 -19.09 -14.12 2.70
CA HIS A 166 -18.47 -15.06 3.62
C HIS A 166 -18.83 -16.52 3.27
N THR A 167 -20.10 -16.80 3.02
CA THR A 167 -20.58 -18.14 2.62
C THR A 167 -19.87 -18.60 1.35
N ARG A 168 -19.85 -17.77 0.30
CA ARG A 168 -19.17 -18.12 -0.94
C ARG A 168 -17.66 -18.34 -0.77
N HIS A 169 -17.02 -17.61 0.14
CA HIS A 169 -15.62 -17.82 0.45
C HIS A 169 -15.36 -19.16 1.17
N VAL A 170 -16.18 -19.47 2.17
CA VAL A 170 -16.06 -20.72 2.96
C VAL A 170 -16.35 -21.95 2.09
N ASP A 171 -17.34 -21.86 1.22
CA ASP A 171 -17.75 -22.95 0.32
C ASP A 171 -16.76 -23.12 -0.87
N GLY A 172 -15.81 -22.21 -1.05
CA GLY A 172 -14.84 -22.25 -2.15
C GLY A 172 -15.40 -21.73 -3.49
N ASP A 173 -16.59 -21.16 -3.49
CA ASP A 173 -17.32 -20.68 -4.68
C ASP A 173 -17.02 -19.20 -5.02
N GLU A 174 -16.21 -18.52 -4.23
CA GLU A 174 -15.87 -17.11 -4.41
C GLU A 174 -15.12 -16.88 -5.73
N ASP A 175 -15.76 -16.19 -6.67
CA ASP A 175 -15.18 -15.88 -7.97
C ASP A 175 -14.53 -14.47 -8.03
N ALA A 176 -14.08 -14.04 -9.20
CA ALA A 176 -13.45 -12.74 -9.40
C ALA A 176 -14.41 -11.57 -9.15
N ILE A 177 -15.72 -11.74 -9.44
CA ILE A 177 -16.73 -10.71 -9.23
C ILE A 177 -16.99 -10.54 -7.73
N ASP A 178 -17.10 -11.64 -6.99
CA ASP A 178 -17.31 -11.62 -5.53
C ASP A 178 -16.11 -10.97 -4.82
N ARG A 179 -14.88 -11.32 -5.22
CA ARG A 179 -13.66 -10.69 -4.69
C ARG A 179 -13.60 -9.19 -4.98
N TRP A 180 -14.04 -8.76 -6.17
CA TRP A 180 -14.13 -7.34 -6.50
C TRP A 180 -15.16 -6.61 -5.63
N ILE A 181 -16.37 -7.16 -5.50
CA ILE A 181 -17.43 -6.61 -4.65
C ILE A 181 -16.95 -6.51 -3.20
N ARG A 182 -16.31 -7.55 -2.67
CA ARG A 182 -15.70 -7.58 -1.34
C ARG A 182 -14.71 -6.42 -1.16
N MET A 183 -13.78 -6.26 -2.07
CA MET A 183 -12.78 -5.20 -2.05
C MET A 183 -13.41 -3.81 -2.05
N VAL A 184 -14.36 -3.57 -2.95
CA VAL A 184 -15.03 -2.27 -3.06
C VAL A 184 -15.87 -1.99 -1.82
N ALA A 185 -16.67 -2.94 -1.33
CA ALA A 185 -17.47 -2.79 -0.12
C ALA A 185 -16.58 -2.50 1.10
N THR A 186 -15.49 -3.28 1.29
CA THR A 186 -14.51 -3.04 2.37
C THR A 186 -13.98 -1.61 2.35
N ASN A 187 -13.76 -1.04 1.16
CA ASN A 187 -13.25 0.31 1.02
C ASN A 187 -14.34 1.40 1.07
N ARG A 188 -15.63 1.01 1.09
CA ARG A 188 -16.78 1.93 1.19
C ARG A 188 -17.43 1.95 2.57
N LEU A 189 -16.99 1.17 3.54
CA LEU A 189 -17.61 1.09 4.85
C LEU A 189 -17.74 2.46 5.51
N THR A 190 -16.65 3.18 5.68
CA THR A 190 -16.63 4.49 6.36
C THR A 190 -15.85 5.54 5.60
N GLY A 191 -16.31 6.79 5.66
CA GLY A 191 -15.62 7.91 5.05
C GLY A 191 -16.35 9.25 5.23
N HIS A 192 -15.83 10.28 4.58
CA HIS A 192 -16.21 11.67 4.81
C HIS A 192 -17.21 12.23 3.77
N SER A 193 -17.80 11.38 2.94
CA SER A 193 -18.71 11.83 1.86
C SER A 193 -19.86 10.87 1.62
N LYS A 194 -20.85 11.32 0.84
CA LYS A 194 -21.98 10.49 0.38
C LYS A 194 -21.57 9.30 -0.53
N GLY A 195 -20.30 9.14 -0.83
CA GLY A 195 -19.76 7.99 -1.55
C GLY A 195 -19.43 6.78 -0.67
N PHE A 196 -19.71 6.85 0.63
CA PHE A 196 -19.49 5.78 1.60
C PHE A 196 -20.83 5.32 2.19
N PHE A 197 -20.85 4.12 2.74
CA PHE A 197 -22.05 3.55 3.36
C PHE A 197 -22.41 4.28 4.65
N SER A 198 -21.40 4.82 5.35
CA SER A 198 -21.62 5.52 6.62
C SER A 198 -22.09 6.97 6.44
N VAL A 199 -22.68 7.51 7.48
CA VAL A 199 -22.71 8.95 7.72
C VAL A 199 -21.30 9.53 7.69
N TYR A 200 -21.13 10.85 7.67
CA TYR A 200 -19.79 11.44 7.73
C TYR A 200 -18.97 10.89 8.91
N THR A 201 -17.78 10.39 8.58
CA THR A 201 -16.75 10.00 9.54
C THR A 201 -15.46 10.77 9.25
N LEU A 202 -14.36 10.34 9.85
CA LEU A 202 -13.02 10.82 9.46
C LEU A 202 -12.68 10.39 8.01
N PRO A 203 -11.61 10.97 7.41
CA PRO A 203 -11.11 10.49 6.13
C PRO A 203 -10.93 8.98 6.12
N PRO A 204 -11.20 8.28 5.00
CA PRO A 204 -11.30 6.82 4.96
C PRO A 204 -9.98 6.07 5.18
N ASN A 205 -8.87 6.79 5.29
CA ASN A 205 -7.56 6.27 5.72
C ASN A 205 -7.36 6.31 7.24
N GLN A 206 -8.36 6.76 8.00
CA GLN A 206 -8.34 6.78 9.47
C GLN A 206 -9.55 6.01 9.99
N ALA A 207 -9.31 5.14 10.96
CA ALA A 207 -10.39 4.48 11.65
C ALA A 207 -11.02 5.41 12.71
N THR A 208 -12.26 5.12 13.00
CA THR A 208 -13.01 5.78 14.06
C THR A 208 -13.66 4.72 14.93
N SER A 209 -13.45 4.78 16.25
CA SER A 209 -14.18 3.94 17.19
C SER A 209 -15.65 4.34 17.27
N ALA A 210 -16.50 3.44 17.74
CA ALA A 210 -17.92 3.71 17.96
C ALA A 210 -18.14 4.96 18.83
N GLN A 211 -17.42 5.07 19.95
CA GLN A 211 -17.52 6.22 20.87
C GLN A 211 -17.11 7.54 20.21
N ARG A 212 -16.05 7.49 19.38
CA ARG A 212 -15.62 8.68 18.64
C ARG A 212 -16.64 9.08 17.59
N GLN A 213 -17.26 8.10 16.91
CA GLN A 213 -18.32 8.39 15.94
C GLN A 213 -19.56 9.01 16.58
N ILE A 214 -19.99 8.54 17.76
CA ILE A 214 -21.08 9.15 18.51
C ILE A 214 -20.78 10.63 18.79
N LYS A 215 -19.56 10.96 19.24
CA LYS A 215 -19.14 12.36 19.47
C LYS A 215 -19.16 13.19 18.19
N ILE A 216 -18.69 12.62 17.07
CA ILE A 216 -18.74 13.28 15.75
C ILE A 216 -20.20 13.57 15.36
N ASN A 217 -21.10 12.60 15.53
CA ASN A 217 -22.52 12.77 15.21
C ASN A 217 -23.17 13.89 16.03
N GLN A 218 -22.88 13.94 17.33
CA GLN A 218 -23.36 15.00 18.23
C GLN A 218 -22.82 16.37 17.80
N GLN A 219 -21.51 16.49 17.56
CA GLN A 219 -20.87 17.76 17.17
C GLN A 219 -21.37 18.28 15.83
N ARG A 220 -21.75 17.39 14.91
CA ARG A 220 -22.23 17.75 13.58
C ARG A 220 -23.76 17.79 13.47
N ALA A 221 -24.49 17.50 14.56
CA ALA A 221 -25.94 17.35 14.57
C ALA A 221 -26.43 16.47 13.40
N GLN A 222 -25.77 15.32 13.20
CA GLN A 222 -26.04 14.39 12.10
C GLN A 222 -26.54 13.04 12.60
N THR A 223 -27.41 12.42 11.82
CA THR A 223 -27.87 11.03 11.97
C THR A 223 -27.54 10.26 10.68
N PRO A 224 -27.26 8.95 10.75
CA PRO A 224 -27.09 8.14 9.55
C PRO A 224 -28.33 8.18 8.66
N ASP A 225 -28.15 8.58 7.41
CA ASP A 225 -29.16 8.52 6.35
C ASP A 225 -28.97 7.24 5.51
N TYR A 226 -30.05 6.77 4.88
CA TYR A 226 -30.00 5.59 4.03
C TYR A 226 -29.02 5.76 2.88
N ARG A 227 -28.21 4.74 2.64
CA ARG A 227 -27.25 4.63 1.55
C ARG A 227 -27.44 3.29 0.84
N ASP A 228 -27.83 3.34 -0.41
CA ASP A 228 -27.94 2.18 -1.28
C ASP A 228 -26.54 1.59 -1.53
N THR A 229 -26.28 0.42 -0.96
CA THR A 229 -24.97 -0.24 -1.02
C THR A 229 -24.62 -0.71 -2.43
N ARG A 230 -25.62 -1.20 -3.19
CA ARG A 230 -25.43 -1.64 -4.59
C ARG A 230 -25.01 -0.49 -5.48
N ALA A 231 -25.76 0.62 -5.43
CA ALA A 231 -25.47 1.81 -6.22
C ALA A 231 -24.08 2.37 -5.90
N LEU A 232 -23.68 2.38 -4.63
CA LEU A 232 -22.37 2.86 -4.21
C LEU A 232 -21.23 1.96 -4.68
N ILE A 233 -21.40 0.64 -4.65
CA ILE A 233 -20.41 -0.32 -5.15
C ILE A 233 -20.27 -0.20 -6.67
N VAL A 234 -21.37 -0.16 -7.43
CA VAL A 234 -21.35 0.01 -8.89
C VAL A 234 -20.66 1.31 -9.27
N ARG A 235 -21.05 2.43 -8.65
CA ARG A 235 -20.44 3.74 -8.90
C ARG A 235 -18.94 3.75 -8.63
N LYS A 236 -18.49 3.14 -7.51
CA LYS A 236 -17.06 3.06 -7.20
C LYS A 236 -16.32 2.13 -8.15
N SER A 237 -16.94 1.06 -8.60
CA SER A 237 -16.37 0.16 -9.60
C SER A 237 -16.11 0.88 -10.93
N HIS A 238 -17.05 1.68 -11.41
CA HIS A 238 -16.83 2.56 -12.57
C HIS A 238 -15.69 3.55 -12.35
N GLN A 239 -15.64 4.17 -11.16
CA GLN A 239 -14.56 5.12 -10.84
C GLN A 239 -13.18 4.48 -10.83
N LEU A 240 -13.05 3.23 -10.35
CA LEU A 240 -11.78 2.53 -10.29
C LEU A 240 -11.27 2.08 -11.68
N GLN A 241 -12.16 1.97 -12.65
CA GLN A 241 -11.84 1.48 -14.01
C GLN A 241 -11.91 2.58 -15.09
N ARG A 242 -12.20 3.84 -14.71
CA ARG A 242 -12.55 4.92 -15.65
C ARG A 242 -11.47 5.30 -16.66
N ASP A 243 -10.19 5.08 -16.33
CA ASP A 243 -9.05 5.46 -17.14
C ASP A 243 -8.15 4.28 -17.52
N LEU A 244 -8.65 3.04 -17.31
CA LEU A 244 -7.96 1.85 -17.77
C LEU A 244 -8.21 1.66 -19.28
N ASP A 245 -7.15 1.77 -20.07
CA ASP A 245 -7.17 1.41 -21.48
C ASP A 245 -7.02 -0.12 -21.70
N ALA A 246 -7.08 -0.55 -22.94
CA ALA A 246 -6.99 -1.96 -23.32
C ALA A 246 -5.61 -2.57 -22.98
N ASP A 247 -4.54 -1.80 -23.16
CA ASP A 247 -3.18 -2.28 -22.91
C ASP A 247 -2.93 -2.42 -21.40
N GLN A 248 -3.36 -1.47 -20.60
CA GLN A 248 -3.32 -1.53 -19.14
C GLN A 248 -4.15 -2.69 -18.61
N SER A 249 -5.37 -2.87 -19.13
CA SER A 249 -6.24 -3.99 -18.73
C SER A 249 -5.60 -5.33 -19.05
N LYS A 250 -4.98 -5.47 -20.22
CA LYS A 250 -4.24 -6.66 -20.62
C LYS A 250 -3.01 -6.90 -19.75
N ALA A 251 -2.25 -5.85 -19.44
CA ALA A 251 -1.08 -5.94 -18.57
C ALA A 251 -1.46 -6.42 -17.16
N LEU A 252 -2.52 -5.85 -16.57
CA LEU A 252 -3.06 -6.28 -15.27
C LEU A 252 -3.47 -7.75 -15.31
N GLN A 253 -4.26 -8.20 -16.29
CA GLN A 253 -4.72 -9.58 -16.42
C GLN A 253 -3.55 -10.57 -16.62
N THR A 254 -2.56 -10.18 -17.43
CA THR A 254 -1.36 -11.00 -17.65
C THR A 254 -0.57 -11.17 -16.34
N ALA A 255 -0.43 -10.10 -15.57
CA ALA A 255 0.21 -10.15 -14.27
C ALA A 255 -0.59 -10.98 -13.25
N ALA A 256 -1.92 -10.85 -13.24
CA ALA A 256 -2.82 -11.58 -12.34
C ALA A 256 -2.63 -13.10 -12.41
N ALA A 257 -2.42 -13.65 -13.62
CA ALA A 257 -2.25 -15.08 -13.84
C ALA A 257 -1.00 -15.67 -13.13
N ARG A 258 -0.04 -14.84 -12.76
CA ARG A 258 1.24 -15.24 -12.17
C ARG A 258 1.55 -14.51 -10.85
N ALA A 259 0.65 -13.62 -10.41
CA ALA A 259 0.81 -12.88 -9.17
C ALA A 259 0.72 -13.84 -7.96
N ARG A 260 1.59 -13.62 -6.99
CA ARG A 260 1.58 -14.37 -5.74
C ARG A 260 1.31 -13.40 -4.59
N PHE A 261 0.35 -13.76 -3.75
CA PHE A 261 0.00 -13.04 -2.54
C PHE A 261 0.31 -13.92 -1.34
N LEU A 262 1.16 -13.42 -0.46
CA LEU A 262 1.57 -14.12 0.76
C LEU A 262 1.00 -13.37 1.96
N THR A 263 0.67 -14.13 3.02
CA THR A 263 0.30 -13.59 4.32
C THR A 263 1.29 -14.13 5.35
N ARG A 264 2.48 -13.52 5.37
CA ARG A 264 3.64 -13.96 6.14
C ARG A 264 4.32 -12.80 6.85
N MET A 265 5.14 -13.12 7.86
CA MET A 265 6.14 -12.19 8.36
C MET A 265 7.12 -11.85 7.24
N ALA A 266 7.53 -10.58 7.16
CA ALA A 266 8.44 -10.11 6.10
C ALA A 266 9.87 -10.67 6.23
N ASP A 267 10.22 -11.21 7.38
CA ASP A 267 11.50 -11.87 7.70
C ASP A 267 11.46 -13.40 7.51
N ASP A 268 10.32 -13.96 7.07
CA ASP A 268 10.16 -15.39 6.77
C ASP A 268 9.19 -15.60 5.60
N THR A 269 9.72 -15.53 4.38
CA THR A 269 8.99 -15.74 3.13
C THR A 269 9.55 -16.93 2.34
N ARG A 270 9.68 -18.07 3.02
CA ARG A 270 10.28 -19.32 2.50
C ARG A 270 9.63 -19.85 1.22
N GLU A 271 8.41 -19.40 0.90
CA GLU A 271 7.74 -19.69 -0.38
C GLU A 271 8.42 -18.98 -1.57
N ILE A 272 9.22 -17.94 -1.32
CA ILE A 272 10.00 -17.26 -2.34
C ILE A 272 11.36 -17.96 -2.44
N ALA A 273 11.68 -18.46 -3.62
CA ALA A 273 12.97 -19.09 -3.85
C ALA A 273 14.12 -18.08 -3.72
N ASP A 274 15.31 -18.58 -3.38
CA ASP A 274 16.53 -17.79 -3.35
C ASP A 274 16.76 -17.13 -4.71
N GLN A 275 17.22 -15.89 -4.69
CA GLN A 275 17.58 -15.14 -5.89
C GLN A 275 16.48 -15.03 -6.96
N ALA A 276 15.20 -15.03 -6.55
CA ALA A 276 14.07 -14.96 -7.46
C ALA A 276 13.63 -13.51 -7.79
N ILE A 277 14.05 -12.52 -7.00
CA ILE A 277 13.56 -11.13 -7.07
C ILE A 277 14.57 -10.23 -7.77
N GLN A 278 14.10 -9.50 -8.79
CA GLN A 278 14.89 -8.45 -9.44
C GLN A 278 14.87 -7.14 -8.68
N LEU A 279 13.69 -6.73 -8.19
CA LEU A 279 13.51 -5.46 -7.55
C LEU A 279 12.51 -5.59 -6.39
N THR A 280 12.91 -5.11 -5.23
CA THR A 280 12.00 -4.83 -4.11
C THR A 280 11.76 -3.32 -4.04
N VAL A 281 10.48 -2.90 -3.98
CA VAL A 281 10.09 -1.52 -3.66
C VAL A 281 9.10 -1.56 -2.52
N THR A 282 9.46 -0.99 -1.38
CA THR A 282 8.68 -1.17 -0.16
C THR A 282 8.84 -0.04 0.83
N SER A 283 7.91 0.03 1.79
CA SER A 283 7.96 0.92 2.96
C SER A 283 7.51 0.12 4.19
N PRO A 284 8.40 -0.13 5.15
CA PRO A 284 8.06 -0.88 6.35
C PRO A 284 7.15 -0.07 7.27
N PRO A 285 6.46 -0.70 8.22
CA PRO A 285 5.79 0.02 9.29
C PRO A 285 6.79 0.82 10.11
N PHE A 286 6.48 2.11 10.35
CA PHE A 286 7.28 2.99 11.18
C PHE A 286 6.90 2.86 12.67
N LEU A 287 7.81 3.29 13.54
CA LEU A 287 7.60 3.32 14.99
C LEU A 287 6.29 4.06 15.36
N ASP A 288 5.43 3.43 16.15
CA ASP A 288 4.23 3.99 16.83
C ASP A 288 3.19 4.73 15.94
N ILE A 289 3.29 4.70 14.60
CA ILE A 289 2.46 5.54 13.74
C ILE A 289 1.13 4.88 13.37
N VAL A 290 1.04 3.56 13.38
CA VAL A 290 -0.13 2.82 12.90
C VAL A 290 -0.62 1.82 13.94
N GLN A 291 -1.85 2.03 14.46
CA GLN A 291 -2.53 1.06 15.31
C GLN A 291 -3.41 0.17 14.42
N TYR A 292 -2.83 -0.88 13.84
CA TYR A 292 -3.49 -1.70 12.82
C TYR A 292 -4.84 -2.26 13.22
N ALA A 293 -4.99 -2.77 14.45
CA ALA A 293 -6.27 -3.26 14.93
C ALA A 293 -7.32 -2.14 14.94
N ASN A 294 -6.99 -1.01 15.58
CA ASN A 294 -7.90 0.12 15.69
C ASN A 294 -8.20 0.77 14.32
N ASP A 295 -7.22 0.78 13.41
CA ASP A 295 -7.37 1.38 12.09
C ASP A 295 -8.20 0.51 11.12
N ASN A 296 -8.30 -0.80 11.37
CA ASN A 296 -8.94 -1.73 10.43
C ASN A 296 -10.08 -2.57 11.05
N TRP A 297 -10.47 -2.36 12.31
CA TRP A 297 -11.43 -3.20 13.02
C TRP A 297 -12.74 -3.43 12.23
N LEU A 298 -13.30 -2.38 11.64
CA LEU A 298 -14.55 -2.48 10.87
C LEU A 298 -14.34 -3.21 9.53
N ARG A 299 -13.17 -3.04 8.89
CA ARG A 299 -12.80 -3.80 7.70
C ARG A 299 -12.58 -5.27 8.03
N CYS A 300 -11.94 -5.56 9.15
CA CYS A 300 -11.77 -6.93 9.66
C CYS A 300 -13.12 -7.55 9.98
N TRP A 301 -14.01 -6.82 10.69
CA TRP A 301 -15.38 -7.29 10.94
C TRP A 301 -16.11 -7.64 9.63
N PHE A 302 -16.07 -6.77 8.62
CA PHE A 302 -16.76 -7.04 7.34
C PHE A 302 -16.19 -8.27 6.62
N ASN A 303 -14.91 -8.52 6.73
CA ASN A 303 -14.24 -9.66 6.10
C ASN A 303 -14.12 -10.90 6.98
N SER A 304 -14.75 -10.93 8.14
CA SER A 304 -14.69 -12.03 9.11
C SER A 304 -13.25 -12.38 9.56
N LEU A 305 -12.42 -11.34 9.72
CA LEU A 305 -11.02 -11.42 10.16
C LEU A 305 -10.92 -11.02 11.63
N ASP A 306 -10.05 -11.70 12.37
CA ASP A 306 -9.71 -11.34 13.75
C ASP A 306 -8.66 -10.22 13.76
N ALA A 307 -9.11 -8.99 14.05
CA ALA A 307 -8.25 -7.81 14.07
C ALA A 307 -7.19 -7.86 15.18
N GLU A 308 -7.51 -8.49 16.33
CA GLU A 308 -6.58 -8.60 17.46
C GLU A 308 -5.51 -9.66 17.20
N ALA A 309 -5.87 -10.80 16.65
CA ALA A 309 -4.93 -11.84 16.24
C ALA A 309 -3.96 -11.32 15.16
N ILE A 310 -4.47 -10.56 14.17
CA ILE A 310 -3.63 -9.92 13.16
C ILE A 310 -2.67 -8.91 13.81
N ALA A 311 -3.18 -8.05 14.70
CA ALA A 311 -2.36 -7.05 15.37
C ALA A 311 -1.27 -7.66 16.25
N ALA A 312 -1.53 -8.79 16.89
CA ALA A 312 -0.54 -9.54 17.68
C ALA A 312 0.61 -10.07 16.81
N GLY A 313 0.35 -10.38 15.53
CA GLY A 313 1.35 -10.81 14.57
C GLY A 313 2.16 -9.65 13.97
N ILE A 314 1.66 -8.40 14.04
CA ILE A 314 2.38 -7.24 13.52
C ILE A 314 3.45 -6.81 14.51
N THR A 315 4.70 -6.78 14.07
CA THR A 315 5.82 -6.31 14.90
C THR A 315 5.66 -4.80 15.15
N MET A 316 4.99 -4.45 16.25
CA MET A 316 4.88 -3.07 16.74
C MET A 316 6.14 -2.75 17.53
N SER A 317 7.15 -2.22 16.87
CA SER A 317 8.39 -1.80 17.54
C SER A 317 8.15 -0.50 18.29
N ARG A 318 8.21 -0.55 19.62
CA ARG A 318 8.05 0.62 20.47
C ARG A 318 9.35 1.44 20.59
N THR A 319 10.48 0.79 20.36
CA THR A 319 11.80 1.42 20.41
C THR A 319 12.50 1.33 19.06
N LEU A 320 13.42 2.24 18.82
CA LEU A 320 14.27 2.21 17.62
C LEU A 320 15.15 0.95 17.59
N GLN A 321 15.55 0.46 18.76
CA GLN A 321 16.35 -0.76 18.88
C GLN A 321 15.54 -1.99 18.43
N ASP A 322 14.30 -2.16 18.88
CA ASP A 322 13.43 -3.27 18.47
C ASP A 322 13.15 -3.20 16.96
N TRP A 323 12.94 -1.99 16.44
CA TRP A 323 12.73 -1.76 15.01
C TRP A 323 13.97 -2.19 14.21
N ASN A 324 15.16 -1.78 14.62
CA ASN A 324 16.42 -2.16 13.99
C ASN A 324 16.61 -3.69 13.99
N GLN A 325 16.34 -4.36 15.12
CA GLN A 325 16.44 -5.82 15.20
C GLN A 325 15.46 -6.53 14.24
N SER A 326 14.23 -6.04 14.15
CA SER A 326 13.24 -6.57 13.22
C SER A 326 13.65 -6.34 11.77
N MET A 327 14.09 -5.13 11.44
CA MET A 327 14.54 -4.81 10.09
C MET A 327 15.82 -5.55 9.69
N ALA A 328 16.71 -5.86 10.64
CA ALA A 328 17.89 -6.68 10.37
C ALA A 328 17.49 -8.07 9.82
N ARG A 329 16.48 -8.72 10.43
CA ARG A 329 15.96 -10.00 9.92
C ARG A 329 15.29 -9.85 8.55
N VAL A 330 14.53 -8.77 8.36
CA VAL A 330 13.91 -8.46 7.06
C VAL A 330 14.99 -8.28 5.99
N PHE A 331 16.06 -7.55 6.27
CA PHE A 331 17.15 -7.37 5.30
C PHE A 331 17.91 -8.67 5.00
N ALA A 332 18.06 -9.58 5.96
CA ALA A 332 18.62 -10.91 5.71
C ALA A 332 17.73 -11.70 4.73
N GLU A 333 16.40 -11.68 4.92
CA GLU A 333 15.46 -12.32 4.01
C GLU A 333 15.43 -11.64 2.63
N LEU A 334 15.44 -10.31 2.58
CA LEU A 334 15.55 -9.57 1.32
C LEU A 334 16.84 -9.93 0.57
N TYR A 335 17.96 -10.10 1.28
CA TYR A 335 19.21 -10.53 0.65
C TYR A 335 19.11 -11.93 0.07
N ARG A 336 18.49 -12.87 0.79
CA ARG A 336 18.26 -14.24 0.30
C ARG A 336 17.47 -14.24 -1.00
N VAL A 337 16.32 -13.55 -1.02
CA VAL A 337 15.38 -13.59 -2.16
C VAL A 337 15.82 -12.74 -3.35
N THR A 338 16.64 -11.70 -3.14
CA THR A 338 17.12 -10.83 -4.21
C THR A 338 18.21 -11.54 -5.04
N ARG A 339 18.08 -11.50 -6.37
CA ARG A 339 19.08 -12.08 -7.27
C ARG A 339 20.37 -11.25 -7.32
N ILE A 340 21.45 -11.84 -7.77
CA ILE A 340 22.68 -11.07 -8.08
C ILE A 340 22.36 -9.97 -9.08
N ASN A 341 22.87 -8.76 -8.85
CA ASN A 341 22.54 -7.53 -9.54
C ASN A 341 21.08 -7.05 -9.38
N GLY A 342 20.31 -7.66 -8.47
CA GLY A 342 18.99 -7.19 -8.08
C GLY A 342 19.04 -6.01 -7.12
N TRP A 343 17.90 -5.33 -6.94
CA TRP A 343 17.79 -4.05 -6.26
C TRP A 343 16.75 -4.06 -5.13
N VAL A 344 17.02 -3.21 -4.14
CA VAL A 344 16.03 -2.89 -3.09
C VAL A 344 15.92 -1.37 -2.97
N ALA A 345 14.74 -0.82 -3.23
CA ALA A 345 14.37 0.57 -2.95
C ALA A 345 13.51 0.59 -1.68
N PHE A 346 14.12 0.98 -0.58
CA PHE A 346 13.54 0.90 0.76
C PHE A 346 13.16 2.30 1.25
N GLU A 347 11.84 2.61 1.23
CA GLU A 347 11.35 3.91 1.65
C GLU A 347 11.23 3.97 3.16
N VAL A 348 11.72 5.05 3.73
CA VAL A 348 11.60 5.39 5.14
C VAL A 348 11.22 6.85 5.33
N GLY A 349 10.73 7.18 6.51
CA GLY A 349 10.39 8.55 6.90
C GLY A 349 11.32 9.10 7.98
N GLU A 350 11.09 10.35 8.31
CA GLU A 350 11.65 10.96 9.52
C GLU A 350 10.69 10.75 10.69
N ILE A 351 11.19 10.41 11.85
CA ILE A 351 10.41 10.28 13.07
C ILE A 351 10.75 11.39 14.06
N ARG A 352 9.82 11.62 15.01
CA ARG A 352 9.97 12.63 16.07
C ARG A 352 10.30 14.03 15.53
N LYS A 353 9.58 14.46 14.48
CA LYS A 353 9.74 15.78 13.83
C LYS A 353 11.15 16.00 13.27
N GLY A 354 11.70 15.02 12.58
CA GLY A 354 13.01 15.10 11.93
C GLY A 354 14.21 14.87 12.85
N LYS A 355 13.98 14.53 14.13
CA LYS A 355 15.09 14.24 15.07
C LYS A 355 15.74 12.87 14.81
N ILE A 356 15.03 11.94 14.18
CA ILE A 356 15.55 10.63 13.83
C ILE A 356 15.38 10.45 12.31
N ARG A 357 16.50 10.25 11.66
CA ARG A 357 16.60 9.98 10.23
C ARG A 357 16.76 8.49 10.04
N LEU A 358 15.67 7.80 9.66
CA LEU A 358 15.68 6.35 9.56
C LEU A 358 16.63 5.82 8.48
N GLU A 359 16.91 6.59 7.44
CA GLU A 359 17.91 6.22 6.45
C GLU A 359 19.30 5.95 7.05
N GLU A 360 19.69 6.68 8.10
CA GLU A 360 20.96 6.48 8.80
C GLU A 360 21.01 5.15 9.57
N HIS A 361 19.83 4.59 9.92
CA HIS A 361 19.69 3.27 10.54
C HIS A 361 19.58 2.16 9.50
N VAL A 362 18.88 2.42 8.39
CA VAL A 362 18.65 1.44 7.32
C VAL A 362 19.93 1.09 6.56
N VAL A 363 20.80 2.07 6.30
CA VAL A 363 22.06 1.84 5.59
C VAL A 363 22.91 0.75 6.27
N PRO A 364 23.22 0.82 7.58
CA PRO A 364 23.98 -0.23 8.25
C PRO A 364 23.28 -1.60 8.22
N LEU A 365 21.95 -1.64 8.31
CA LEU A 365 21.19 -2.89 8.27
C LEU A 365 21.32 -3.59 6.91
N GLY A 366 21.15 -2.84 5.82
CA GLY A 366 21.30 -3.40 4.47
C GLY A 366 22.73 -3.83 4.17
N THR A 367 23.73 -3.04 4.56
CA THR A 367 25.13 -3.38 4.34
C THR A 367 25.58 -4.57 5.18
N SER A 368 25.13 -4.69 6.41
CA SER A 368 25.38 -5.88 7.25
C SER A 368 24.75 -7.15 6.69
N ALA A 369 23.63 -7.05 5.97
CA ALA A 369 23.03 -8.18 5.28
C ALA A 369 23.77 -8.58 3.98
N GLY A 370 24.72 -7.76 3.51
CA GLY A 370 25.54 -8.02 2.32
C GLY A 370 25.24 -7.17 1.10
N PHE A 371 24.28 -6.25 1.17
CA PHE A 371 24.00 -5.32 0.07
C PHE A 371 25.05 -4.20 -0.02
N ALA A 372 25.30 -3.71 -1.23
CA ALA A 372 25.95 -2.42 -1.44
C ALA A 372 24.89 -1.31 -1.40
N CYS A 373 25.10 -0.27 -0.58
CA CYS A 373 24.28 0.93 -0.62
C CYS A 373 24.74 1.82 -1.78
N GLU A 374 23.90 2.00 -2.78
CA GLU A 374 24.24 2.74 -4.01
C GLU A 374 23.90 4.23 -3.89
N ALA A 375 22.79 4.57 -3.23
CA ALA A 375 22.35 5.95 -3.06
C ALA A 375 21.25 6.11 -2.01
N ILE A 376 21.06 7.35 -1.55
CA ILE A 376 19.86 7.79 -0.85
C ILE A 376 19.17 8.86 -1.71
N LEU A 377 17.89 8.65 -2.04
CA LEU A 377 17.06 9.62 -2.75
C LEU A 377 16.12 10.31 -1.76
N ILE A 378 16.14 11.64 -1.74
CA ILE A 378 15.22 12.45 -0.92
C ILE A 378 14.33 13.22 -1.89
N ASN A 379 13.09 12.74 -2.05
CA ASN A 379 12.09 13.39 -2.89
C ASN A 379 11.44 14.54 -2.11
N GLU A 380 11.80 15.76 -2.44
CA GLU A 380 11.26 16.98 -1.83
C GLU A 380 10.09 17.51 -2.66
N GLN A 381 8.95 17.72 -2.01
CA GLN A 381 7.77 18.23 -2.68
C GLN A 381 7.52 19.68 -2.28
N ARG A 382 7.45 20.58 -3.27
CA ARG A 382 6.98 21.94 -3.04
C ARG A 382 5.45 21.95 -2.97
N PHE A 383 4.88 22.29 -1.80
CA PHE A 383 3.43 22.38 -1.65
C PHE A 383 2.89 23.57 -2.43
N THR A 384 1.97 23.30 -3.36
CA THR A 384 1.03 24.32 -3.85
C THR A 384 -0.09 24.51 -2.83
N LYS A 385 -0.68 25.72 -2.77
CA LYS A 385 -1.66 26.23 -1.78
C LYS A 385 -2.88 25.34 -1.44
N THR A 386 -3.04 24.17 -2.03
CA THR A 386 -4.14 23.22 -1.79
C THR A 386 -3.96 22.33 -0.55
N ALA A 387 -2.83 22.39 0.15
CA ALA A 387 -2.57 21.59 1.36
C ALA A 387 -3.40 22.04 2.58
N ASN A 388 -3.98 23.24 2.56
CA ASN A 388 -4.73 23.81 3.69
C ASN A 388 -6.22 23.44 3.75
N ILE A 389 -6.74 22.61 2.84
CA ILE A 389 -8.17 22.29 2.74
C ILE A 389 -8.66 21.42 3.92
N TRP A 390 -7.77 20.83 4.70
CA TRP A 390 -8.11 19.86 5.75
C TRP A 390 -7.82 20.33 7.18
N GLY A 391 -7.61 21.62 7.42
CA GLY A 391 -7.41 22.15 8.78
C GLY A 391 -6.11 21.71 9.47
N VAL A 392 -5.20 21.07 8.75
CA VAL A 392 -3.88 20.71 9.25
C VAL A 392 -2.89 21.74 8.74
N GLY A 393 -2.47 22.63 9.63
CA GLY A 393 -1.39 23.60 9.38
C GLY A 393 -0.06 22.87 9.17
N ASN A 394 0.17 22.34 7.97
CA ASN A 394 1.26 21.40 7.69
C ASN A 394 2.63 22.05 7.50
N ASN A 395 2.76 23.37 7.66
CA ASN A 395 4.07 24.02 7.56
C ASN A 395 4.96 23.84 8.79
N ALA A 396 4.47 23.13 9.83
CA ALA A 396 5.25 22.95 11.08
C ALA A 396 5.31 21.51 11.63
N ALA A 397 4.64 20.50 11.03
CA ALA A 397 4.47 19.22 11.71
C ALA A 397 4.40 17.94 10.83
N GLY A 398 4.82 17.97 9.58
CA GLY A 398 4.86 16.77 8.72
C GLY A 398 6.09 16.75 7.82
N THR A 399 6.67 15.57 7.61
CA THR A 399 7.75 15.39 6.65
C THR A 399 7.20 15.53 5.25
N ASN A 400 7.71 16.48 4.50
CA ASN A 400 7.37 16.72 3.11
C ASN A 400 8.30 15.94 2.15
N SER A 401 9.06 14.99 2.69
CA SER A 401 10.07 14.24 1.94
C SER A 401 9.87 12.74 2.09
N ASN A 402 9.89 12.01 0.97
CA ASN A 402 10.13 10.58 0.96
C ASN A 402 11.64 10.35 0.91
N ARG A 403 12.16 9.45 1.73
CA ARG A 403 13.57 9.07 1.78
C ARG A 403 13.72 7.62 1.38
N ILE A 404 14.42 7.36 0.31
CA ILE A 404 14.57 6.02 -0.23
C ILE A 404 16.05 5.64 -0.21
N VAL A 405 16.37 4.57 0.52
CA VAL A 405 17.68 3.96 0.50
C VAL A 405 17.71 2.90 -0.59
N VAL A 406 18.61 3.04 -1.52
CA VAL A 406 18.72 2.14 -2.69
C VAL A 406 19.92 1.22 -2.52
N PHE A 407 19.64 -0.06 -2.50
CA PHE A 407 20.63 -1.10 -2.35
C PHE A 407 20.72 -1.97 -3.60
N ARG A 408 21.89 -2.57 -3.80
CA ARG A 408 22.14 -3.56 -4.85
C ARG A 408 22.83 -4.79 -4.26
N LYS A 409 22.41 -5.97 -4.67
CA LYS A 409 23.11 -7.21 -4.38
C LYS A 409 24.20 -7.40 -5.43
N THR A 410 25.47 -7.42 -5.02
CA THR A 410 26.64 -7.56 -5.90
C THR A 410 27.23 -8.96 -5.85
#